data_8156bd52ea42d370ea4b4eaa85e68f5d
#
_entry.id   8156bd52ea42d370ea4b4eaa85e68f5d
#
_cell.length_a   1.000
_cell.length_b   1.000
_cell.length_c   1.000
_cell.angle_alpha   90.00
_cell.angle_beta   90.00
_cell.angle_gamma   90.00
#
_symmetry.space_group_name_H-M   'P 1'
#
loop_
_entity.id
_entity.type
_entity.pdbx_description
1 polymer ?
#
loop_
_entity_poly.entity_id
_entity_poly.type
_entity_poly.pdbx_seq_one_letter_code
_entity_poly.pdbx_strand_id
1 'polypeptide(L)'
;MIEIEKPQIECIETPGDATYGKYVVEPLERGYGTTLGNALRRIMLSSLPGTAPTTIKIAGVQHEFSTIPGVKEDVTEIVLNVGPCEVKAGDIKADGEVEVLNPDMHIATLDNGATLNMEITLSHGRGYVPADRNKPQQNVIGVIAVDSIYTPVYKVNYTVEPTRVGASSDFDKLTLEVWTDGTISARDAVSLGAKILCDHFTLFTDLSENVGSKPTVVEKAEAQRDKVLELTIEELDLSVRSFNCLKRANINTVEDLISKTEDEMMKVRNLGRKSLE
;
A
#
# COMPACT_ATOMS: atom_id res chain seq x y z
N MET A 1 -3.34 -16.14 26.38
CA MET A 1 -3.16 -15.13 25.36
C MET A 1 -3.84 -15.69 24.13
N ILE A 2 -4.72 -14.96 23.47
CA ILE A 2 -5.40 -15.44 22.26
C ILE A 2 -4.40 -15.26 21.12
N GLU A 3 -3.93 -16.34 20.52
CA GLU A 3 -3.07 -16.30 19.35
C GLU A 3 -3.95 -16.10 18.12
N ILE A 4 -3.71 -15.05 17.38
CA ILE A 4 -4.42 -14.71 16.14
C ILE A 4 -3.59 -15.25 14.97
N GLU A 5 -4.20 -16.08 14.12
CA GLU A 5 -3.54 -16.56 12.90
C GLU A 5 -3.20 -15.37 11.97
N LYS A 6 -2.00 -15.38 11.42
CA LYS A 6 -1.56 -14.32 10.50
C LYS A 6 -2.29 -14.48 9.15
N PRO A 7 -3.08 -13.48 8.73
CA PRO A 7 -3.75 -13.52 7.44
C PRO A 7 -2.74 -13.42 6.29
N GLN A 8 -3.09 -14.01 5.16
CA GLN A 8 -2.34 -13.88 3.91
C GLN A 8 -2.94 -12.77 3.07
N ILE A 9 -2.08 -12.04 2.36
CA ILE A 9 -2.48 -10.98 1.44
C ILE A 9 -2.12 -11.43 0.03
N GLU A 10 -3.13 -11.58 -0.82
CA GLU A 10 -2.96 -11.90 -2.22
C GLU A 10 -3.33 -10.71 -3.10
N CYS A 11 -2.48 -10.39 -4.07
CA CYS A 11 -2.78 -9.42 -5.11
C CYS A 11 -3.39 -10.18 -6.29
N ILE A 12 -4.68 -9.94 -6.57
CA ILE A 12 -5.41 -10.68 -7.62
C ILE A 12 -5.28 -9.99 -8.98
N GLU A 13 -5.38 -8.66 -8.99
CA GLU A 13 -5.37 -7.87 -10.22
C GLU A 13 -4.51 -6.62 -10.04
N THR A 14 -3.56 -6.45 -10.95
CA THR A 14 -2.79 -5.21 -11.12
C THR A 14 -2.60 -5.05 -12.63
N PRO A 15 -3.33 -4.13 -13.29
CA PRO A 15 -3.06 -3.76 -14.68
C PRO A 15 -1.61 -3.27 -14.84
N GLY A 16 -1.11 -3.30 -16.07
CA GLY A 16 0.28 -2.95 -16.35
C GLY A 16 0.69 -1.52 -15.99
N ASP A 17 -0.28 -0.60 -15.85
CA ASP A 17 -0.08 0.80 -15.45
C ASP A 17 -0.04 1.00 -13.93
N ALA A 18 -0.25 -0.06 -13.14
CA ALA A 18 -0.26 -0.06 -11.67
C ALA A 18 -1.23 0.95 -11.00
N THR A 19 -2.13 1.59 -11.77
CA THR A 19 -3.10 2.59 -11.28
C THR A 19 -4.29 1.96 -10.56
N TYR A 20 -4.51 0.67 -10.76
CA TYR A 20 -5.53 -0.13 -10.09
C TYR A 20 -4.90 -1.33 -9.39
N GLY A 21 -5.42 -1.68 -8.22
CA GLY A 21 -5.04 -2.89 -7.51
C GLY A 21 -6.19 -3.50 -6.74
N LYS A 22 -6.30 -4.83 -6.81
CA LYS A 22 -7.27 -5.62 -6.05
C LYS A 22 -6.54 -6.60 -5.15
N TYR A 23 -6.76 -6.46 -3.86
CA TYR A 23 -6.09 -7.21 -2.80
C TYR A 23 -7.11 -8.01 -2.02
N VAL A 24 -6.79 -9.27 -1.74
CA VAL A 24 -7.59 -10.14 -0.87
C VAL A 24 -6.78 -10.47 0.36
N VAL A 25 -7.41 -10.32 1.52
CA VAL A 25 -6.82 -10.61 2.82
C VAL A 25 -7.70 -11.63 3.52
N GLU A 26 -7.17 -12.83 3.73
CA GLU A 26 -7.85 -13.92 4.41
C GLU A 26 -6.83 -14.90 5.03
N PRO A 27 -7.21 -15.67 6.08
CA PRO A 27 -8.41 -15.50 6.89
C PRO A 27 -8.25 -14.38 7.91
N LEU A 28 -9.31 -13.62 8.16
CA LEU A 28 -9.38 -12.62 9.23
C LEU A 28 -10.38 -13.12 10.29
N GLU A 29 -10.15 -12.84 11.55
CA GLU A 29 -11.16 -13.07 12.58
C GLU A 29 -12.37 -12.16 12.32
N ARG A 30 -13.53 -12.64 12.74
CA ARG A 30 -14.82 -11.96 12.52
C ARG A 30 -14.79 -10.51 13.03
N GLY A 31 -15.16 -9.57 12.13
CA GLY A 31 -15.18 -8.13 12.39
C GLY A 31 -13.90 -7.40 12.02
N TYR A 32 -12.75 -8.07 11.91
CA TYR A 32 -11.51 -7.43 11.49
C TYR A 32 -11.54 -6.98 10.03
N GLY A 33 -12.25 -7.69 9.15
CA GLY A 33 -12.41 -7.29 7.77
C GLY A 33 -12.97 -5.88 7.63
N THR A 34 -14.05 -5.57 8.33
CA THR A 34 -14.67 -4.23 8.33
C THR A 34 -13.76 -3.18 8.97
N THR A 35 -13.12 -3.50 10.09
CA THR A 35 -12.24 -2.58 10.82
C THR A 35 -11.04 -2.18 9.96
N LEU A 36 -10.33 -3.16 9.39
CA LEU A 36 -9.16 -2.91 8.55
C LEU A 36 -9.54 -2.22 7.23
N GLY A 37 -10.59 -2.70 6.56
CA GLY A 37 -11.05 -2.13 5.30
C GLY A 37 -11.45 -0.67 5.44
N ASN A 38 -12.22 -0.33 6.47
CA ASN A 38 -12.63 1.06 6.72
C ASN A 38 -11.45 1.95 7.15
N ALA A 39 -10.56 1.46 8.02
CA ALA A 39 -9.39 2.22 8.44
C ALA A 39 -8.46 2.54 7.27
N LEU A 40 -8.12 1.54 6.45
CA LEU A 40 -7.29 1.72 5.25
C LEU A 40 -7.95 2.67 4.25
N ARG A 41 -9.25 2.47 3.95
CA ARG A 41 -10.00 3.36 3.06
C ARG A 41 -9.90 4.81 3.50
N ARG A 42 -10.16 5.10 4.77
CA ARG A 42 -10.14 6.46 5.30
C ARG A 42 -8.77 7.10 5.20
N ILE A 43 -7.72 6.38 5.58
CA ILE A 43 -6.34 6.88 5.54
C ILE A 43 -5.88 7.12 4.11
N MET A 44 -6.14 6.19 3.19
CA MET A 44 -5.75 6.34 1.79
C MET A 44 -6.42 7.53 1.11
N LEU A 45 -7.68 7.82 1.45
CA LEU A 45 -8.43 8.94 0.86
C LEU A 45 -8.12 10.30 1.49
N SER A 46 -7.46 10.38 2.65
CA SER A 46 -7.29 11.64 3.37
C SER A 46 -5.87 12.00 3.76
N SER A 47 -4.98 11.00 3.90
CA SER A 47 -3.73 11.22 4.62
C SER A 47 -2.47 10.96 3.81
N LEU A 48 -2.61 10.41 2.59
CA LEU A 48 -1.47 10.21 1.70
C LEU A 48 -0.96 11.56 1.19
N PRO A 49 0.36 11.76 1.17
CA PRO A 49 0.96 12.96 0.58
C PRO A 49 0.87 12.92 -0.94
N GLY A 50 0.77 14.09 -1.54
CA GLY A 50 0.79 14.23 -2.99
C GLY A 50 1.15 15.65 -3.39
N THR A 51 1.07 15.92 -4.69
CA THR A 51 1.36 17.22 -5.29
C THR A 51 0.13 17.71 -6.03
N ALA A 52 -0.22 18.98 -5.87
CA ALA A 52 -1.36 19.57 -6.55
C ALA A 52 -1.09 21.03 -6.94
N PRO A 53 -1.78 21.55 -7.97
CA PRO A 53 -1.75 22.98 -8.29
C PRO A 53 -2.39 23.79 -7.15
N THR A 54 -1.79 24.92 -6.82
CA THR A 54 -2.29 25.87 -5.81
C THR A 54 -2.73 27.17 -6.43
N THR A 55 -1.98 27.64 -7.43
CA THR A 55 -2.28 28.88 -8.14
C THR A 55 -2.00 28.73 -9.62
N ILE A 56 -2.79 29.45 -10.42
CA ILE A 56 -2.65 29.56 -11.86
C ILE A 56 -2.53 31.05 -12.20
N LYS A 57 -1.62 31.37 -13.10
CA LYS A 57 -1.47 32.70 -13.64
C LYS A 57 -1.55 32.63 -15.16
N ILE A 58 -2.51 33.34 -15.74
CA ILE A 58 -2.74 33.37 -17.18
C ILE A 58 -2.48 34.80 -17.69
N ALA A 59 -1.68 34.93 -18.75
CA ALA A 59 -1.37 36.23 -19.33
C ALA A 59 -2.65 36.90 -19.87
N GLY A 60 -2.89 38.12 -19.43
CA GLY A 60 -4.05 38.91 -19.85
C GLY A 60 -5.34 38.67 -19.01
N VAL A 61 -5.30 37.76 -18.04
CA VAL A 61 -6.41 37.46 -17.15
C VAL A 61 -6.15 38.03 -15.76
N GLN A 62 -7.13 38.72 -15.18
CA GLN A 62 -7.01 39.33 -13.86
C GLN A 62 -7.77 38.59 -12.74
N HIS A 63 -8.78 37.82 -13.10
CA HIS A 63 -9.63 37.07 -12.16
C HIS A 63 -10.28 35.85 -12.86
N GLU A 64 -10.80 34.92 -12.09
CA GLU A 64 -11.39 33.66 -12.53
C GLU A 64 -12.63 33.79 -13.44
N PHE A 65 -13.30 34.92 -13.42
CA PHE A 65 -14.51 35.18 -14.25
C PHE A 65 -14.18 35.93 -15.56
N SER A 66 -12.93 35.89 -16.01
CA SER A 66 -12.52 36.50 -17.26
C SER A 66 -12.51 35.50 -18.41
N THR A 67 -12.81 35.97 -19.61
CA THR A 67 -12.63 35.18 -20.84
C THR A 67 -11.24 35.44 -21.39
N ILE A 68 -10.63 34.43 -22.00
CA ILE A 68 -9.33 34.53 -22.66
C ILE A 68 -9.57 34.69 -24.14
N PRO A 69 -9.06 35.77 -24.77
CA PRO A 69 -9.25 36.01 -26.21
C PRO A 69 -8.69 34.85 -27.04
N GLY A 70 -9.55 34.21 -27.86
CA GLY A 70 -9.17 33.13 -28.75
C GLY A 70 -9.07 31.74 -28.05
N VAL A 71 -9.57 31.63 -26.82
CA VAL A 71 -9.78 30.38 -26.12
C VAL A 71 -11.29 30.16 -26.01
N LYS A 72 -11.77 28.95 -26.31
CA LYS A 72 -13.17 28.64 -26.35
C LYS A 72 -13.78 28.50 -24.95
N GLU A 73 -12.99 27.97 -24.04
CA GLU A 73 -13.37 27.73 -22.65
C GLU A 73 -13.13 28.99 -21.81
N ASP A 74 -13.99 29.24 -20.82
CA ASP A 74 -13.77 30.24 -19.79
C ASP A 74 -12.65 29.80 -18.83
N VAL A 75 -12.04 30.74 -18.10
CA VAL A 75 -10.96 30.47 -17.15
C VAL A 75 -11.37 29.41 -16.13
N THR A 76 -12.64 29.37 -15.72
CA THR A 76 -13.20 28.34 -14.84
C THR A 76 -13.34 26.98 -15.52
N GLU A 77 -13.46 26.92 -16.85
CA GLU A 77 -13.63 25.69 -17.64
C GLU A 77 -12.30 25.09 -18.12
N ILE A 78 -11.22 25.88 -18.20
CA ILE A 78 -9.86 25.38 -18.52
C ILE A 78 -9.45 24.26 -17.54
N VAL A 79 -10.10 24.21 -16.39
CA VAL A 79 -9.97 23.10 -15.43
C VAL A 79 -10.75 21.84 -15.86
N LEU A 80 -11.64 21.90 -16.88
CA LEU A 80 -12.67 20.86 -17.07
C LEU A 80 -13.07 20.39 -18.47
N ASN A 81 -12.64 20.87 -19.66
CA ASN A 81 -12.92 20.12 -20.93
C ASN A 81 -12.92 20.87 -22.29
N VAL A 82 -12.40 20.21 -23.25
CA VAL A 82 -12.54 19.75 -24.70
C VAL A 82 -13.06 20.69 -25.82
N GLY A 83 -12.26 20.80 -26.90
CA GLY A 83 -12.64 21.32 -28.26
C GLY A 83 -11.50 21.46 -29.30
N PRO A 84 -11.58 22.06 -30.48
CA PRO A 84 -10.84 21.61 -31.68
C PRO A 84 -9.46 22.20 -32.04
N CYS A 85 -8.73 22.95 -31.24
CA CYS A 85 -7.26 23.08 -31.34
C CYS A 85 -6.68 22.79 -29.97
N GLU A 86 -6.27 21.55 -29.79
CA GLU A 86 -6.04 20.98 -28.46
C GLU A 86 -4.67 21.40 -27.91
N VAL A 87 -4.65 22.13 -26.80
CA VAL A 87 -3.47 22.21 -25.93
C VAL A 87 -3.50 21.00 -25.02
N LYS A 88 -2.50 20.17 -25.10
CA LYS A 88 -2.35 18.96 -24.30
C LYS A 88 -1.38 19.17 -23.14
N ALA A 89 -1.49 18.30 -22.14
CA ALA A 89 -0.55 18.33 -21.01
C ALA A 89 0.91 18.13 -21.45
N GLY A 90 1.15 17.43 -22.56
CA GLY A 90 2.48 17.28 -23.17
C GLY A 90 3.11 18.58 -23.68
N ASP A 91 2.31 19.66 -23.91
CA ASP A 91 2.80 20.96 -24.34
C ASP A 91 3.32 21.80 -23.17
N ILE A 92 3.12 21.36 -21.93
CA ILE A 92 3.63 22.02 -20.73
C ILE A 92 5.15 21.92 -20.72
N LYS A 93 5.82 23.08 -20.63
CA LYS A 93 7.26 23.13 -20.38
C LYS A 93 7.50 22.91 -18.89
N ALA A 94 7.68 21.65 -18.53
CA ALA A 94 7.98 21.28 -17.16
C ALA A 94 9.45 21.59 -16.82
N ASP A 95 9.70 22.07 -15.61
CA ASP A 95 11.05 22.13 -15.04
C ASP A 95 11.53 20.71 -14.74
N GLY A 96 12.85 20.51 -14.58
CA GLY A 96 13.42 19.18 -14.37
C GLY A 96 12.96 18.42 -13.10
N GLU A 97 12.14 19.06 -12.26
CA GLU A 97 11.56 18.49 -11.04
C GLU A 97 10.13 17.96 -11.24
N VAL A 98 9.50 18.23 -12.40
CA VAL A 98 8.11 17.88 -12.70
C VAL A 98 8.05 17.00 -13.94
N GLU A 99 7.35 15.88 -13.85
CA GLU A 99 7.08 14.96 -14.96
C GLU A 99 5.57 14.92 -15.26
N VAL A 100 5.23 15.00 -16.54
CA VAL A 100 3.85 14.90 -17.01
C VAL A 100 3.52 13.43 -17.27
N LEU A 101 2.70 12.83 -16.41
CA LEU A 101 2.31 11.40 -16.50
C LEU A 101 1.34 11.14 -17.65
N ASN A 102 0.41 12.08 -17.91
CA ASN A 102 -0.63 11.95 -18.93
C ASN A 102 -0.47 13.01 -20.03
N PRO A 103 0.47 12.85 -20.97
CA PRO A 103 0.76 13.87 -21.99
C PRO A 103 -0.41 14.15 -22.94
N ASP A 104 -1.30 13.17 -23.13
CA ASP A 104 -2.48 13.30 -24.00
C ASP A 104 -3.68 13.99 -23.33
N MET A 105 -3.56 14.34 -22.06
CA MET A 105 -4.64 15.01 -21.33
C MET A 105 -4.88 16.40 -21.94
N HIS A 106 -6.14 16.65 -22.31
CA HIS A 106 -6.57 17.93 -22.85
C HIS A 106 -6.61 19.03 -21.76
N ILE A 107 -6.11 20.22 -22.05
CA ILE A 107 -6.10 21.36 -21.13
C ILE A 107 -7.02 22.47 -21.63
N ALA A 108 -6.86 22.90 -22.88
CA ALA A 108 -7.62 24.00 -23.45
C ALA A 108 -7.71 23.90 -24.98
N THR A 109 -8.68 24.62 -25.55
CA THR A 109 -8.87 24.75 -26.98
C THR A 109 -8.53 26.17 -27.42
N LEU A 110 -7.62 26.30 -28.36
CA LEU A 110 -7.26 27.57 -28.96
C LEU A 110 -7.91 27.75 -30.31
N ASP A 111 -8.36 29.00 -30.60
CA ASP A 111 -8.77 29.40 -31.94
C ASP A 111 -7.53 29.65 -32.81
N ASN A 112 -7.70 29.71 -34.14
CA ASN A 112 -6.62 29.92 -35.09
C ASN A 112 -5.86 31.20 -34.79
N GLY A 113 -4.54 31.08 -34.48
CA GLY A 113 -3.63 32.19 -34.18
C GLY A 113 -3.67 32.68 -32.72
N ALA A 114 -4.44 32.05 -31.84
CA ALA A 114 -4.41 32.36 -30.40
C ALA A 114 -3.18 31.73 -29.72
N THR A 115 -2.73 32.36 -28.64
CA THR A 115 -1.62 31.86 -27.80
C THR A 115 -2.07 31.83 -26.34
N LEU A 116 -1.83 30.75 -25.67
CA LEU A 116 -2.06 30.61 -24.24
C LEU A 116 -0.73 30.57 -23.48
N ASN A 117 -0.51 31.57 -22.63
CA ASN A 117 0.63 31.60 -21.72
C ASN A 117 0.08 31.41 -20.28
N MET A 118 0.30 30.25 -19.72
CA MET A 118 -0.17 29.88 -18.39
C MET A 118 1.00 29.38 -17.55
N GLU A 119 1.09 29.87 -16.31
CA GLU A 119 2.04 29.46 -15.30
C GLU A 119 1.27 28.78 -14.18
N ILE A 120 1.62 27.54 -13.86
CA ILE A 120 0.97 26.71 -12.83
C ILE A 120 1.96 26.54 -11.68
N THR A 121 1.57 26.94 -10.47
CA THR A 121 2.38 26.71 -9.27
C THR A 121 1.91 25.44 -8.58
N LEU A 122 2.82 24.49 -8.39
CA LEU A 122 2.58 23.24 -7.69
C LEU A 122 3.08 23.31 -6.25
N SER A 123 2.42 22.60 -5.34
CA SER A 123 2.92 22.40 -3.97
C SER A 123 2.68 20.98 -3.49
N HIS A 124 3.43 20.57 -2.47
CA HIS A 124 3.23 19.33 -1.76
C HIS A 124 2.26 19.52 -0.59
N GLY A 125 1.36 18.56 -0.39
CA GLY A 125 0.40 18.63 0.70
C GLY A 125 -0.28 17.29 0.97
N ARG A 126 -1.39 17.35 1.71
CA ARG A 126 -2.22 16.19 2.04
C ARG A 126 -3.70 16.56 2.00
N GLY A 127 -4.52 15.62 1.54
CA GLY A 127 -5.97 15.77 1.51
C GLY A 127 -6.43 16.84 0.53
N TYR A 128 -7.38 17.65 0.95
CA TYR A 128 -8.00 18.71 0.14
C TYR A 128 -7.80 20.08 0.80
N VAL A 129 -7.36 21.04 0.02
CA VAL A 129 -7.21 22.43 0.45
C VAL A 129 -8.00 23.34 -0.52
N PRO A 130 -9.04 24.06 -0.02
CA PRO A 130 -9.82 24.96 -0.86
C PRO A 130 -9.02 26.18 -1.31
N ALA A 131 -9.39 26.76 -2.46
CA ALA A 131 -8.76 27.92 -3.08
C ALA A 131 -8.58 29.10 -2.12
N ASP A 132 -9.53 29.32 -1.21
CA ASP A 132 -9.44 30.40 -0.21
C ASP A 132 -8.21 30.30 0.70
N ARG A 133 -7.74 29.09 1.00
CA ARG A 133 -6.52 28.84 1.78
C ARG A 133 -5.25 28.92 0.93
N ASN A 134 -5.37 28.74 -0.38
CA ASN A 134 -4.26 28.84 -1.33
C ASN A 134 -4.00 30.30 -1.78
N LYS A 135 -4.87 31.25 -1.38
CA LYS A 135 -4.68 32.66 -1.70
C LYS A 135 -3.35 33.16 -1.12
N PRO A 136 -2.46 33.75 -1.93
CA PRO A 136 -1.21 34.32 -1.45
C PRO A 136 -1.51 35.44 -0.44
N GLN A 137 -0.66 35.57 0.57
CA GLN A 137 -0.80 36.62 1.62
C GLN A 137 -0.78 38.05 1.04
N GLN A 138 -0.09 38.24 -0.07
CA GLN A 138 -0.13 39.48 -0.86
C GLN A 138 -1.00 39.22 -2.10
N ASN A 139 -2.10 39.93 -2.22
CA ASN A 139 -2.95 39.86 -3.41
C ASN A 139 -2.17 40.33 -4.65
N VAL A 140 -1.62 39.39 -5.38
CA VAL A 140 -0.98 39.64 -6.68
C VAL A 140 -2.06 39.58 -7.74
N ILE A 141 -2.30 40.69 -8.44
CA ILE A 141 -3.29 40.77 -9.52
C ILE A 141 -2.91 39.77 -10.62
N GLY A 142 -3.88 38.99 -11.09
CA GLY A 142 -3.68 37.98 -12.14
C GLY A 142 -3.21 36.61 -11.65
N VAL A 143 -3.07 36.40 -10.33
CA VAL A 143 -2.88 35.08 -9.74
C VAL A 143 -4.20 34.54 -9.22
N ILE A 144 -4.64 33.44 -9.79
CA ILE A 144 -5.90 32.77 -9.46
C ILE A 144 -5.59 31.56 -8.56
N ALA A 145 -6.11 31.56 -7.35
CA ALA A 145 -6.01 30.41 -6.46
C ALA A 145 -6.99 29.33 -6.89
N VAL A 146 -6.55 28.08 -6.89
CA VAL A 146 -7.38 26.91 -7.23
C VAL A 146 -7.46 25.94 -6.08
N ASP A 147 -8.50 25.10 -6.09
CA ASP A 147 -8.63 24.00 -5.16
C ASP A 147 -7.53 22.97 -5.38
N SER A 148 -6.89 22.54 -4.30
CA SER A 148 -5.80 21.58 -4.37
C SER A 148 -6.23 20.24 -3.81
N ILE A 149 -6.30 19.20 -4.66
CA ILE A 149 -6.54 17.81 -4.27
C ILE A 149 -5.19 17.11 -4.26
N TYR A 150 -4.60 16.97 -3.08
CA TYR A 150 -3.27 16.34 -2.94
C TYR A 150 -3.32 14.81 -2.90
N THR A 151 -4.50 14.23 -2.62
CA THR A 151 -4.62 12.79 -2.46
C THR A 151 -4.42 12.06 -3.79
N PRO A 152 -3.41 11.19 -3.91
CA PRO A 152 -3.14 10.44 -5.13
C PRO A 152 -4.13 9.29 -5.36
N VAL A 153 -4.94 8.97 -4.36
CA VAL A 153 -5.97 7.92 -4.41
C VAL A 153 -7.33 8.56 -4.53
N TYR A 154 -8.01 8.36 -5.65
CA TYR A 154 -9.32 8.96 -5.88
C TYR A 154 -10.49 8.03 -5.54
N LYS A 155 -10.26 6.72 -5.50
CA LYS A 155 -11.31 5.75 -5.14
C LYS A 155 -10.73 4.57 -4.38
N VAL A 156 -11.40 4.21 -3.30
CA VAL A 156 -11.15 2.98 -2.54
C VAL A 156 -12.48 2.32 -2.25
N ASN A 157 -12.58 1.05 -2.58
CA ASN A 157 -13.73 0.22 -2.23
C ASN A 157 -13.27 -0.99 -1.44
N TYR A 158 -14.12 -1.50 -0.54
CA TYR A 158 -13.86 -2.76 0.14
C TYR A 158 -15.15 -3.55 0.34
N THR A 159 -15.03 -4.86 0.27
CA THR A 159 -16.11 -5.81 0.58
C THR A 159 -15.60 -6.81 1.60
N VAL A 160 -16.48 -7.24 2.49
CA VAL A 160 -16.19 -8.25 3.50
C VAL A 160 -17.17 -9.40 3.33
N GLU A 161 -16.65 -10.58 3.13
CA GLU A 161 -17.40 -11.80 2.93
C GLU A 161 -17.01 -12.83 3.99
N PRO A 162 -17.94 -13.67 4.49
CA PRO A 162 -17.59 -14.77 5.37
C PRO A 162 -16.76 -15.81 4.60
N THR A 163 -15.68 -16.29 5.21
CA THR A 163 -14.87 -17.38 4.65
C THR A 163 -14.75 -18.53 5.62
N ARG A 164 -14.40 -19.71 5.10
CA ARG A 164 -14.28 -20.94 5.88
C ARG A 164 -12.84 -21.40 5.95
N VAL A 165 -12.38 -21.68 7.16
CA VAL A 165 -11.06 -22.28 7.41
C VAL A 165 -11.25 -23.62 8.12
N GLY A 166 -11.00 -24.71 7.42
CA GLY A 166 -11.22 -26.06 7.96
C GLY A 166 -12.68 -26.32 8.31
N ALA A 167 -12.97 -26.57 9.58
CA ALA A 167 -14.31 -26.81 10.10
C ALA A 167 -15.04 -25.53 10.57
N SER A 168 -14.33 -24.42 10.75
CA SER A 168 -14.88 -23.14 11.22
C SER A 168 -15.24 -22.22 10.06
N SER A 169 -16.42 -21.59 10.15
CA SER A 169 -16.93 -20.60 9.19
C SER A 169 -16.93 -19.17 9.74
N ASP A 170 -16.27 -18.93 10.87
CA ASP A 170 -16.31 -17.66 11.60
C ASP A 170 -15.16 -16.72 11.23
N PHE A 171 -14.73 -16.76 9.97
CA PHE A 171 -13.66 -15.91 9.45
C PHE A 171 -14.20 -14.96 8.38
N ASP A 172 -13.55 -13.78 8.28
CA ASP A 172 -13.81 -12.79 7.26
C ASP A 172 -12.76 -12.87 6.15
N LYS A 173 -13.21 -12.62 4.94
CA LYS A 173 -12.39 -12.34 3.76
C LYS A 173 -12.59 -10.88 3.37
N LEU A 174 -11.54 -10.10 3.44
CA LEU A 174 -11.53 -8.71 3.02
C LEU A 174 -11.02 -8.61 1.58
N THR A 175 -11.83 -8.04 0.70
CA THR A 175 -11.41 -7.64 -0.65
C THR A 175 -11.30 -6.12 -0.67
N LEU A 176 -10.13 -5.60 -1.03
CA LEU A 176 -9.83 -4.18 -1.11
C LEU A 176 -9.48 -3.81 -2.55
N GLU A 177 -10.16 -2.81 -3.10
CA GLU A 177 -9.92 -2.27 -4.44
C GLU A 177 -9.48 -0.81 -4.33
N VAL A 178 -8.39 -0.46 -4.99
CA VAL A 178 -7.76 0.86 -4.92
C VAL A 178 -7.50 1.38 -6.33
N TRP A 179 -7.87 2.64 -6.57
CA TRP A 179 -7.60 3.37 -7.82
C TRP A 179 -6.79 4.62 -7.51
N THR A 180 -5.69 4.78 -8.22
CA THR A 180 -4.76 5.92 -8.08
C THR A 180 -4.71 6.73 -9.38
N ASP A 181 -4.19 7.94 -9.29
CA ASP A 181 -3.98 8.85 -10.42
C ASP A 181 -2.73 8.52 -11.26
N GLY A 182 -1.93 7.53 -10.84
CA GLY A 182 -0.68 7.12 -11.50
C GLY A 182 0.58 7.72 -10.88
N THR A 183 0.48 8.70 -9.98
CA THR A 183 1.64 9.26 -9.24
C THR A 183 2.20 8.26 -8.23
N ILE A 184 1.37 7.37 -7.74
CA ILE A 184 1.74 6.27 -6.84
C ILE A 184 1.08 4.98 -7.31
N SER A 185 1.77 3.86 -7.17
CA SER A 185 1.15 2.56 -7.45
C SER A 185 0.10 2.21 -6.39
N ALA A 186 -0.95 1.46 -6.79
CA ALA A 186 -1.97 1.01 -5.84
C ALA A 186 -1.36 0.19 -4.69
N ARG A 187 -0.31 -0.57 -4.94
CA ARG A 187 0.43 -1.35 -3.93
C ARG A 187 1.12 -0.43 -2.92
N ASP A 188 1.81 0.60 -3.40
CA ASP A 188 2.53 1.52 -2.52
C ASP A 188 1.56 2.38 -1.73
N ALA A 189 0.42 2.76 -2.31
CA ALA A 189 -0.65 3.48 -1.63
C ALA A 189 -1.19 2.70 -0.43
N VAL A 190 -1.47 1.39 -0.61
CA VAL A 190 -1.91 0.50 0.49
C VAL A 190 -0.82 0.36 1.55
N SER A 191 0.43 0.13 1.14
CA SER A 191 1.55 -0.04 2.06
C SER A 191 1.83 1.22 2.88
N LEU A 192 1.80 2.39 2.23
CA LEU A 192 1.99 3.68 2.91
C LEU A 192 0.82 3.99 3.85
N GLY A 193 -0.42 3.70 3.43
CA GLY A 193 -1.61 3.83 4.28
C GLY A 193 -1.54 2.95 5.52
N ALA A 194 -1.12 1.70 5.36
CA ALA A 194 -0.92 0.78 6.47
C ALA A 194 0.19 1.26 7.42
N LYS A 195 1.31 1.77 6.88
CA LYS A 195 2.41 2.34 7.68
C LYS A 195 1.93 3.51 8.53
N ILE A 196 1.18 4.46 7.93
CA ILE A 196 0.63 5.61 8.66
C ILE A 196 -0.26 5.14 9.82
N LEU A 197 -1.11 4.10 9.61
CA LEU A 197 -1.93 3.51 10.67
C LEU A 197 -1.08 2.90 11.77
N CYS A 198 -0.06 2.13 11.44
CA CYS A 198 0.84 1.51 12.41
C CYS A 198 1.56 2.56 13.25
N ASP A 199 2.09 3.62 12.61
CA ASP A 199 2.78 4.71 13.32
C ASP A 199 1.86 5.39 14.35
N HIS A 200 0.58 5.60 13.99
CA HIS A 200 -0.40 6.17 14.93
C HIS A 200 -0.80 5.18 16.02
N PHE A 201 -0.98 3.89 15.70
CA PHE A 201 -1.32 2.88 16.71
C PHE A 201 -0.19 2.61 17.68
N THR A 202 1.07 2.75 17.26
CA THR A 202 2.23 2.63 18.15
C THR A 202 2.14 3.60 19.33
N LEU A 203 1.64 4.82 19.11
CA LEU A 203 1.42 5.79 20.20
C LEU A 203 0.48 5.25 21.30
N PHE A 204 -0.47 4.39 20.94
CA PHE A 204 -1.38 3.79 21.92
C PHE A 204 -0.78 2.56 22.60
N THR A 205 0.14 1.85 21.94
CA THR A 205 0.85 0.72 22.58
C THR A 205 1.78 1.19 23.67
N ASP A 206 2.35 2.40 23.53
CA ASP A 206 3.29 3.00 24.49
C ASP A 206 2.61 3.56 25.74
N LEU A 207 1.27 3.56 25.79
CA LEU A 207 0.52 3.97 26.98
C LEU A 207 0.69 3.01 28.17
N SER A 208 1.12 1.78 27.96
CA SER A 208 1.30 0.78 28.99
C SER A 208 2.64 0.06 28.84
N GLU A 209 3.51 0.21 29.83
CA GLU A 209 4.79 -0.51 29.93
C GLU A 209 4.62 -2.05 30.06
N ASN A 210 3.41 -2.52 30.41
CA ASN A 210 3.10 -3.92 30.67
C ASN A 210 2.51 -4.67 29.48
N VAL A 211 2.22 -4.01 28.36
CA VAL A 211 1.82 -4.70 27.12
C VAL A 211 3.09 -5.31 26.52
N GLY A 212 3.36 -6.53 26.94
CA GLY A 212 4.60 -7.24 26.67
C GLY A 212 4.92 -7.32 25.19
N SER A 213 6.20 -7.36 24.91
CA SER A 213 6.87 -7.45 23.61
C SER A 213 6.58 -8.73 22.79
N LYS A 214 5.55 -9.50 23.14
CA LYS A 214 5.19 -10.71 22.39
C LYS A 214 4.23 -10.35 21.24
N PRO A 215 4.50 -10.78 20.00
CA PRO A 215 3.60 -10.56 18.91
C PRO A 215 2.24 -11.21 19.18
N THR A 216 1.16 -10.47 18.95
CA THR A 216 -0.22 -10.97 19.13
C THR A 216 -0.66 -11.81 17.93
N VAL A 217 -0.02 -11.60 16.77
CA VAL A 217 -0.28 -12.33 15.52
C VAL A 217 0.86 -13.31 15.27
N VAL A 218 0.57 -14.60 15.22
CA VAL A 218 1.56 -15.68 15.07
C VAL A 218 1.39 -16.36 13.71
N GLU A 219 2.49 -16.61 13.03
CA GLU A 219 2.48 -17.43 11.81
C GLU A 219 2.33 -18.92 12.18
N LYS A 220 1.28 -19.54 11.69
CA LYS A 220 0.99 -20.96 11.93
C LYS A 220 2.10 -21.91 11.46
N ALA A 221 2.85 -21.52 10.43
CA ALA A 221 3.95 -22.30 9.88
C ALA A 221 5.18 -22.35 10.81
N GLU A 222 5.47 -21.26 11.53
CA GLU A 222 6.58 -21.23 12.50
C GLU A 222 6.24 -22.02 13.76
N ALA A 223 5.03 -21.84 14.29
CA ALA A 223 4.57 -22.59 15.47
C ALA A 223 4.50 -24.12 15.23
N GLN A 224 4.24 -24.56 14.00
CA GLN A 224 4.30 -25.99 13.65
C GLN A 224 5.75 -26.47 13.46
N ARG A 225 6.64 -25.64 12.89
CA ARG A 225 8.05 -25.97 12.76
C ARG A 225 8.74 -26.06 14.13
N ASP A 226 8.47 -25.10 15.00
CA ASP A 226 9.04 -25.09 16.35
C ASP A 226 8.58 -26.33 17.15
N LYS A 227 7.27 -26.68 17.08
CA LYS A 227 6.75 -27.91 17.70
C LYS A 227 7.38 -29.19 17.14
N VAL A 228 7.63 -29.23 15.82
CA VAL A 228 8.28 -30.40 15.20
C VAL A 228 9.76 -30.45 15.56
N LEU A 229 10.44 -29.33 15.70
CA LEU A 229 11.85 -29.25 16.11
C LEU A 229 12.05 -29.62 17.58
N GLU A 230 11.09 -29.28 18.44
CA GLU A 230 11.08 -29.63 19.87
C GLU A 230 10.72 -31.10 20.14
N LEU A 231 10.18 -31.84 19.15
CA LEU A 231 9.87 -33.26 19.29
C LEU A 231 11.13 -34.04 19.69
N THR A 232 10.95 -34.93 20.65
CA THR A 232 12.03 -35.83 21.06
C THR A 232 12.22 -36.96 20.06
N ILE A 233 13.45 -37.46 19.90
CA ILE A 233 13.74 -38.63 19.05
C ILE A 233 12.96 -39.88 19.45
N GLU A 234 12.35 -39.88 20.65
CA GLU A 234 11.49 -40.97 21.15
C GLU A 234 10.12 -41.01 20.46
N GLU A 235 9.66 -39.85 19.96
CA GLU A 235 8.38 -39.69 19.26
C GLU A 235 8.49 -39.98 17.75
N LEU A 236 9.73 -40.11 17.26
CA LEU A 236 10.00 -40.58 15.91
C LEU A 236 10.05 -42.10 15.93
N ASP A 237 9.21 -42.80 15.16
CA ASP A 237 9.15 -44.27 15.04
C ASP A 237 10.47 -44.86 14.48
N LEU A 238 11.59 -44.59 15.16
CA LEU A 238 12.91 -45.07 14.77
C LEU A 238 13.14 -46.51 15.25
N SER A 239 13.96 -47.23 14.52
CA SER A 239 14.39 -48.55 15.00
C SER A 239 15.12 -48.44 16.34
N VAL A 240 14.92 -49.42 17.25
CA VAL A 240 15.55 -49.45 18.57
C VAL A 240 17.10 -49.28 18.47
N ARG A 241 17.69 -49.74 17.38
CA ARG A 241 19.12 -49.66 17.14
C ARG A 241 19.50 -48.22 16.78
N SER A 242 18.78 -47.54 15.86
CA SER A 242 19.03 -46.17 15.46
C SER A 242 18.81 -45.21 16.64
N PHE A 243 17.73 -45.37 17.38
CA PHE A 243 17.44 -44.62 18.60
C PHE A 243 18.58 -44.68 19.63
N ASN A 244 19.07 -45.88 19.96
CA ASN A 244 20.15 -46.06 20.93
C ASN A 244 21.51 -45.43 20.42
N CYS A 245 21.72 -45.41 19.13
CA CYS A 245 22.91 -44.78 18.56
C CYS A 245 22.84 -43.24 18.65
N LEU A 246 21.70 -42.65 18.36
CA LEU A 246 21.45 -41.21 18.47
C LEU A 246 21.53 -40.72 19.92
N LYS A 247 20.91 -41.48 20.85
CA LYS A 247 20.94 -41.17 22.29
C LYS A 247 22.38 -41.22 22.87
N ARG A 248 23.21 -42.16 22.41
CA ARG A 248 24.63 -42.20 22.78
C ARG A 248 25.46 -41.09 22.17
N ALA A 249 25.06 -40.55 21.06
CA ALA A 249 25.66 -39.36 20.43
C ALA A 249 25.16 -38.05 21.02
N ASN A 250 24.31 -38.11 22.08
CA ASN A 250 23.72 -36.93 22.77
C ASN A 250 22.83 -36.11 21.86
N ILE A 251 22.15 -36.75 20.88
CA ILE A 251 21.15 -36.16 20.02
C ILE A 251 19.79 -36.57 20.62
N ASN A 252 19.03 -35.62 21.16
CA ASN A 252 17.79 -35.90 21.89
C ASN A 252 16.54 -35.30 21.24
N THR A 253 16.70 -34.27 20.40
CA THR A 253 15.62 -33.58 19.72
C THR A 253 15.76 -33.65 18.21
N VAL A 254 14.67 -33.35 17.49
CA VAL A 254 14.67 -33.25 16.03
C VAL A 254 15.57 -32.08 15.59
N GLU A 255 15.63 -31.00 16.36
CA GLU A 255 16.52 -29.87 16.12
C GLU A 255 17.98 -30.29 16.15
N ASP A 256 18.40 -31.07 17.17
CA ASP A 256 19.76 -31.61 17.27
C ASP A 256 20.08 -32.48 16.07
N LEU A 257 19.12 -33.27 15.58
CA LEU A 257 19.29 -34.16 14.44
C LEU A 257 19.47 -33.36 13.13
N ILE A 258 18.69 -32.34 12.89
CA ILE A 258 18.75 -31.51 11.68
C ILE A 258 20.04 -30.64 11.66
N SER A 259 20.54 -30.27 12.84
CA SER A 259 21.76 -29.47 12.95
C SER A 259 23.03 -30.22 12.53
N LYS A 260 22.98 -31.56 12.41
CA LYS A 260 24.10 -32.42 12.04
C LYS A 260 24.16 -32.63 10.53
N THR A 261 25.38 -32.57 9.99
CA THR A 261 25.63 -32.91 8.59
C THR A 261 25.71 -34.42 8.41
N GLU A 262 25.49 -34.93 7.19
CA GLU A 262 25.60 -36.35 6.84
C GLU A 262 26.96 -36.93 7.21
N ASP A 263 28.04 -36.19 7.00
CA ASP A 263 29.42 -36.56 7.35
C ASP A 263 29.65 -36.68 8.87
N GLU A 264 28.96 -35.88 9.67
CA GLU A 264 29.00 -35.97 11.13
C GLU A 264 28.18 -37.15 11.65
N MET A 265 27.07 -37.46 11.01
CA MET A 265 26.26 -38.63 11.32
C MET A 265 26.96 -39.94 10.98
N MET A 266 27.78 -39.98 9.91
CA MET A 266 28.58 -41.14 9.59
C MET A 266 29.68 -41.43 10.63
N LYS A 267 30.11 -40.45 11.41
CA LYS A 267 31.09 -40.58 12.49
C LYS A 267 30.50 -41.16 13.78
N VAL A 268 29.17 -41.22 13.87
CA VAL A 268 28.51 -41.81 15.04
C VAL A 268 28.73 -43.32 15.10
N ARG A 269 29.31 -43.77 16.19
CA ARG A 269 29.68 -45.17 16.40
C ARG A 269 28.48 -46.12 16.34
N ASN A 270 28.57 -47.11 15.45
CA ASN A 270 27.53 -48.13 15.22
C ASN A 270 26.29 -47.70 14.42
N LEU A 271 26.26 -46.51 13.84
CA LEU A 271 25.25 -46.11 12.87
C LEU A 271 25.66 -46.63 11.48
N GLY A 272 24.92 -47.59 10.95
CA GLY A 272 25.21 -48.19 9.63
C GLY A 272 24.58 -47.38 8.50
N ARG A 273 25.12 -47.46 7.26
CA ARG A 273 24.59 -46.79 6.06
C ARG A 273 23.09 -47.02 5.82
N LYS A 274 22.59 -48.24 6.10
CA LYS A 274 21.15 -48.58 6.01
C LYS A 274 20.25 -47.96 7.10
N SER A 275 20.83 -47.31 8.10
CA SER A 275 20.10 -46.62 9.17
C SER A 275 20.17 -45.08 8.98
N LEU A 276 20.95 -44.65 7.99
CA LEU A 276 21.03 -43.25 7.53
C LEU A 276 20.08 -42.96 6.34
N GLU A 277 19.85 -43.97 5.50
CA GLU A 277 18.77 -43.96 4.50
C GLU A 277 17.41 -44.15 5.16
#